data_5050b9a4a990da33cbbdc092d4b708ec
#
_entry.id   5050b9a4a990da33cbbdc092d4b708ec
#
_cell.length_a   1.000
_cell.length_b   1.000
_cell.length_c   1.000
_cell.angle_alpha   90.00
_cell.angle_beta   90.00
_cell.angle_gamma   90.00
#
_symmetry.space_group_name_H-M   'P 1'
#
loop_
_entity.id
_entity.type
_entity.pdbx_description
1 polymer ?
#
loop_
_entity_poly.entity_id
_entity_poly.type
_entity_poly.pdbx_seq_one_letter_code
_entity_poly.pdbx_strand_id
1 'polypeptide(L)'
;MLNVVLKLMMIFIIAYPFIWMVLTSFKPYKETTVYPPALLPVRWTVEGYIKALEMVDVWGFLKNSLIVSVTVLILQYLVIVPAAYAFARCKFKYKNVFFGIVLLGFMIPQQVTFIPIYLMFSKAGMLQSLLPQILPFIANAFGIFLLRQYFMQIPEEIIEAARLDDAGELKIIMKIMIPMARPAIFTIGLLSFISSWNSYFWPLIMTTKDAYRTLPIGVAMLNSQEGGRLWNVLMAGNMLLVVPILLVYLVANKQIRKAFAYSGIK
;
A
#
# COMPACT_ATOMS: atom_id res chain seq x y z
N MET A 1 -36.48 -8.57 2.02
CA MET A 1 -35.79 -9.88 2.17
C MET A 1 -34.84 -10.17 1.03
N LEU A 2 -35.21 -10.07 -0.24
CA LEU A 2 -34.35 -10.36 -1.40
C LEU A 2 -33.04 -9.58 -1.38
N ASN A 3 -33.07 -8.28 -1.10
CA ASN A 3 -31.87 -7.44 -1.00
C ASN A 3 -30.88 -7.84 0.12
N VAL A 4 -31.37 -8.44 1.21
CA VAL A 4 -30.52 -8.93 2.31
C VAL A 4 -29.85 -10.24 1.90
N VAL A 5 -30.61 -11.15 1.28
CA VAL A 5 -30.09 -12.44 0.79
C VAL A 5 -29.02 -12.20 -0.29
N LEU A 6 -29.27 -11.32 -1.25
CA LEU A 6 -28.30 -10.94 -2.28
C LEU A 6 -27.01 -10.34 -1.67
N LYS A 7 -27.12 -9.45 -0.68
CA LYS A 7 -25.97 -8.88 0.03
C LYS A 7 -25.16 -9.95 0.76
N LEU A 8 -25.83 -10.86 1.47
CA LEU A 8 -25.15 -11.96 2.18
C LEU A 8 -24.44 -12.89 1.20
N MET A 9 -25.09 -13.22 0.08
CA MET A 9 -24.49 -14.05 -0.97
C MET A 9 -23.25 -13.38 -1.59
N MET A 10 -23.32 -12.08 -1.89
CA MET A 10 -22.16 -11.32 -2.38
C MET A 10 -21.01 -11.30 -1.36
N ILE A 11 -21.31 -11.07 -0.08
CA ILE A 11 -20.31 -11.09 0.99
C ILE A 11 -19.65 -12.48 1.05
N PHE A 12 -20.44 -13.55 1.00
CA PHE A 12 -19.91 -14.92 1.04
C PHE A 12 -19.00 -15.21 -0.16
N ILE A 13 -19.42 -14.86 -1.39
CA ILE A 13 -18.61 -15.06 -2.61
C ILE A 13 -17.29 -14.32 -2.51
N ILE A 14 -17.28 -13.06 -2.04
CA ILE A 14 -16.07 -12.26 -1.91
C ILE A 14 -15.17 -12.78 -0.77
N ALA A 15 -15.76 -13.22 0.34
CA ALA A 15 -15.02 -13.71 1.50
C ALA A 15 -14.49 -15.15 1.31
N TYR A 16 -15.12 -15.95 0.44
CA TYR A 16 -14.80 -17.37 0.26
C TYR A 16 -13.30 -17.66 0.00
N PRO A 17 -12.61 -16.97 -0.94
CA PRO A 17 -11.18 -17.23 -1.17
C PRO A 17 -10.31 -16.92 0.07
N PHE A 18 -10.67 -15.91 0.86
CA PHE A 18 -9.97 -15.59 2.10
C PHE A 18 -10.24 -16.63 3.18
N ILE A 19 -11.49 -17.09 3.32
CA ILE A 19 -11.86 -18.18 4.23
C ILE A 19 -11.09 -19.45 3.85
N TRP A 20 -11.05 -19.78 2.55
CA TRP A 20 -10.30 -20.93 2.04
C TRP A 20 -8.81 -20.83 2.36
N MET A 21 -8.21 -19.65 2.16
CA MET A 21 -6.81 -19.38 2.48
C MET A 21 -6.52 -19.60 3.97
N VAL A 22 -7.35 -19.02 4.85
CA VAL A 22 -7.24 -19.19 6.31
C VAL A 22 -7.33 -20.66 6.69
N LEU A 23 -8.39 -21.33 6.25
CA LEU A 23 -8.62 -22.75 6.61
C LEU A 23 -7.50 -23.67 6.07
N THR A 24 -7.03 -23.41 4.84
CA THR A 24 -5.97 -24.22 4.23
C THR A 24 -4.63 -24.01 4.92
N SER A 25 -4.34 -22.81 5.46
CA SER A 25 -3.11 -22.55 6.20
C SER A 25 -2.99 -23.37 7.50
N PHE A 26 -4.12 -23.85 8.04
CA PHE A 26 -4.18 -24.69 9.23
C PHE A 26 -4.36 -26.19 8.93
N LYS A 27 -4.32 -26.62 7.66
CA LYS A 27 -4.37 -28.04 7.29
C LYS A 27 -2.98 -28.66 7.26
N PRO A 28 -2.84 -29.95 7.63
CA PRO A 28 -1.63 -30.69 7.30
C PRO A 28 -1.53 -30.87 5.78
N TYR A 29 -0.30 -31.02 5.26
CA TYR A 29 -0.05 -31.12 3.81
C TYR A 29 -0.93 -32.20 3.15
N LYS A 30 -1.06 -33.37 3.76
CA LYS A 30 -1.84 -34.51 3.22
C LYS A 30 -3.29 -34.12 2.92
N GLU A 31 -3.91 -33.29 3.75
CA GLU A 31 -5.30 -32.84 3.54
C GLU A 31 -5.45 -31.82 2.40
N THR A 32 -4.38 -31.13 2.03
CA THR A 32 -4.40 -30.14 0.94
C THR A 32 -4.34 -30.77 -0.45
N THR A 33 -3.99 -32.04 -0.55
CA THR A 33 -3.82 -32.79 -1.80
C THR A 33 -4.96 -33.79 -2.07
N VAL A 34 -5.90 -33.96 -1.13
CA VAL A 34 -7.04 -34.86 -1.28
C VAL A 34 -8.10 -34.25 -2.20
N TYR A 35 -8.70 -35.09 -3.05
CA TYR A 35 -9.81 -34.72 -3.90
C TYR A 35 -11.06 -35.59 -3.58
N PRO A 36 -12.25 -35.01 -3.41
CA PRO A 36 -12.55 -33.55 -3.41
C PRO A 36 -11.99 -32.86 -2.17
N PRO A 37 -11.57 -31.58 -2.30
CA PRO A 37 -10.97 -30.85 -1.20
C PRO A 37 -12.01 -30.51 -0.12
N ALA A 38 -11.76 -30.94 1.12
CA ALA A 38 -12.62 -30.56 2.26
C ALA A 38 -12.47 -29.07 2.56
N LEU A 39 -13.56 -28.39 2.92
CA LEU A 39 -13.51 -26.98 3.32
C LEU A 39 -12.80 -26.83 4.67
N LEU A 40 -13.24 -27.55 5.68
CA LEU A 40 -12.71 -27.50 7.04
C LEU A 40 -11.53 -28.45 7.23
N PRO A 41 -10.51 -28.08 8.03
CA PRO A 41 -9.48 -29.02 8.45
C PRO A 41 -10.07 -30.17 9.26
N VAL A 42 -9.70 -31.41 8.96
CA VAL A 42 -9.98 -32.56 9.82
C VAL A 42 -9.08 -32.52 11.06
N ARG A 43 -7.81 -32.15 10.83
CA ARG A 43 -6.83 -31.91 11.89
C ARG A 43 -6.27 -30.49 11.77
N TRP A 44 -6.44 -29.70 12.82
CA TRP A 44 -5.88 -28.34 12.91
C TRP A 44 -4.38 -28.43 13.25
N THR A 45 -3.55 -27.78 12.45
CA THR A 45 -2.09 -27.73 12.66
C THR A 45 -1.52 -26.39 12.25
N VAL A 46 -0.40 -26.01 12.85
CA VAL A 46 0.40 -24.83 12.46
C VAL A 46 1.64 -25.23 11.64
N GLU A 47 1.70 -26.47 11.17
CA GLU A 47 2.82 -27.02 10.39
C GLU A 47 3.19 -26.13 9.19
N GLY A 48 2.17 -25.58 8.48
CA GLY A 48 2.38 -24.68 7.36
C GLY A 48 3.15 -23.42 7.72
N TYR A 49 2.85 -22.84 8.89
CA TYR A 49 3.56 -21.66 9.39
C TYR A 49 4.99 -21.98 9.82
N ILE A 50 5.20 -23.09 10.55
CA ILE A 50 6.54 -23.50 10.97
C ILE A 50 7.42 -23.71 9.74
N LYS A 51 6.95 -24.48 8.76
CA LYS A 51 7.68 -24.71 7.51
C LYS A 51 7.94 -23.41 6.73
N ALA A 52 6.99 -22.50 6.65
CA ALA A 52 7.21 -21.22 5.98
C ALA A 52 8.35 -20.42 6.63
N LEU A 53 8.43 -20.42 7.97
CA LEU A 53 9.50 -19.76 8.74
C LEU A 53 10.86 -20.44 8.59
N GLU A 54 10.89 -21.76 8.36
CA GLU A 54 12.12 -22.53 8.13
C GLU A 54 12.65 -22.39 6.69
N MET A 55 11.74 -22.25 5.71
CA MET A 55 12.08 -22.22 4.29
C MET A 55 12.63 -20.88 3.81
N VAL A 56 12.20 -19.78 4.40
CA VAL A 56 12.62 -18.41 4.02
C VAL A 56 12.77 -17.53 5.26
N ASP A 57 13.63 -16.51 5.17
CA ASP A 57 13.80 -15.51 6.24
C ASP A 57 12.59 -14.55 6.30
N VAL A 58 11.45 -15.07 6.78
CA VAL A 58 10.20 -14.30 6.90
C VAL A 58 10.40 -13.01 7.70
N TRP A 59 11.18 -13.07 8.79
CA TRP A 59 11.39 -11.91 9.68
C TRP A 59 12.23 -10.82 9.02
N GLY A 60 13.29 -11.20 8.31
CA GLY A 60 14.09 -10.26 7.52
C GLY A 60 13.26 -9.61 6.41
N PHE A 61 12.48 -10.40 5.67
CA PHE A 61 11.61 -9.90 4.60
C PHE A 61 10.47 -9.02 5.12
N LEU A 62 9.87 -9.37 6.25
CA LEU A 62 8.86 -8.57 6.94
C LEU A 62 9.44 -7.22 7.37
N LYS A 63 10.62 -7.21 7.98
CA LYS A 63 11.35 -5.99 8.36
C LYS A 63 11.61 -5.11 7.15
N ASN A 64 12.10 -5.68 6.04
CA ASN A 64 12.35 -4.92 4.81
C ASN A 64 11.06 -4.34 4.24
N SER A 65 9.97 -5.11 4.19
CA SER A 65 8.66 -4.62 3.74
C SER A 65 8.17 -3.46 4.59
N LEU A 66 8.31 -3.53 5.92
CA LEU A 66 7.95 -2.44 6.82
C LEU A 66 8.81 -1.20 6.57
N ILE A 67 10.14 -1.37 6.49
CA ILE A 67 11.06 -0.26 6.23
C ILE A 67 10.71 0.42 4.91
N VAL A 68 10.56 -0.34 3.82
CA VAL A 68 10.23 0.21 2.50
C VAL A 68 8.89 0.93 2.55
N SER A 69 7.82 0.27 3.02
CA SER A 69 6.48 0.84 2.99
C SER A 69 6.32 2.08 3.87
N VAL A 70 6.91 2.07 5.07
CA VAL A 70 6.85 3.22 5.99
C VAL A 70 7.72 4.37 5.48
N THR A 71 8.92 4.08 4.96
CA THR A 71 9.81 5.12 4.42
C THR A 71 9.22 5.78 3.18
N VAL A 72 8.67 4.97 2.24
CA VAL A 72 7.94 5.51 1.08
C VAL A 72 6.80 6.42 1.53
N LEU A 73 5.99 5.99 2.49
CA LEU A 73 4.87 6.77 3.00
C LEU A 73 5.29 8.11 3.61
N ILE A 74 6.32 8.10 4.46
CA ILE A 74 6.85 9.33 5.08
C ILE A 74 7.38 10.28 4.01
N LEU A 75 8.22 9.78 3.11
CA LEU A 75 8.80 10.61 2.04
C LEU A 75 7.74 11.12 1.07
N GLN A 76 6.73 10.31 0.75
CA GLN A 76 5.59 10.77 -0.04
C GLN A 76 4.85 11.94 0.63
N TYR A 77 4.57 11.89 1.93
CA TYR A 77 3.92 13.02 2.60
C TYR A 77 4.77 14.28 2.62
N LEU A 78 6.09 14.14 2.78
CA LEU A 78 7.02 15.27 2.69
C LEU A 78 7.01 15.95 1.32
N VAL A 79 6.68 15.23 0.25
CA VAL A 79 6.54 15.78 -1.11
C VAL A 79 5.11 16.20 -1.42
N ILE A 80 4.14 15.34 -1.14
CA ILE A 80 2.72 15.53 -1.51
C ILE A 80 2.12 16.76 -0.81
N VAL A 81 2.35 16.90 0.50
CA VAL A 81 1.69 17.94 1.29
C VAL A 81 2.09 19.34 0.85
N PRO A 82 3.40 19.70 0.78
CA PRO A 82 3.79 21.02 0.33
C PRO A 82 3.46 21.26 -1.15
N ALA A 83 3.58 20.25 -2.01
CA ALA A 83 3.22 20.38 -3.42
C ALA A 83 1.72 20.65 -3.59
N ALA A 84 0.86 19.88 -2.92
CA ALA A 84 -0.59 20.09 -2.96
C ALA A 84 -0.98 21.45 -2.41
N TYR A 85 -0.33 21.92 -1.34
CA TYR A 85 -0.54 23.26 -0.79
C TYR A 85 -0.14 24.34 -1.78
N ALA A 86 1.06 24.25 -2.36
CA ALA A 86 1.52 25.22 -3.35
C ALA A 86 0.57 25.29 -4.56
N PHE A 87 0.14 24.14 -5.09
CA PHE A 87 -0.82 24.08 -6.20
C PHE A 87 -2.25 24.46 -5.81
N ALA A 88 -2.63 24.42 -4.54
CA ALA A 88 -3.94 24.87 -4.09
C ALA A 88 -3.95 26.39 -3.82
N ARG A 89 -3.01 26.89 -3.02
CA ARG A 89 -3.06 28.17 -2.33
C ARG A 89 -2.04 29.21 -2.76
N CYS A 90 -0.85 28.79 -3.24
CA CYS A 90 0.15 29.75 -3.66
C CYS A 90 -0.15 30.32 -5.05
N LYS A 91 0.23 31.58 -5.25
CA LYS A 91 0.17 32.28 -6.57
C LYS A 91 1.59 32.32 -7.14
N PHE A 92 1.83 31.62 -8.24
CA PHE A 92 3.11 31.66 -8.96
C PHE A 92 2.90 31.50 -10.47
N LYS A 93 3.90 31.97 -11.22
CA LYS A 93 3.88 31.92 -12.69
C LYS A 93 3.85 30.48 -13.19
N TYR A 94 3.04 30.21 -14.19
CA TYR A 94 2.87 28.88 -14.82
C TYR A 94 2.34 27.77 -13.89
N LYS A 95 1.70 28.08 -12.77
CA LYS A 95 1.10 27.13 -11.83
C LYS A 95 0.33 25.98 -12.51
N ASN A 96 -0.55 26.35 -13.45
CA ASN A 96 -1.40 25.36 -14.15
C ASN A 96 -0.58 24.47 -15.10
N VAL A 97 0.49 25.00 -15.72
CA VAL A 97 1.39 24.23 -16.57
C VAL A 97 2.15 23.19 -15.73
N PHE A 98 2.75 23.61 -14.61
CA PHE A 98 3.43 22.68 -13.71
C PHE A 98 2.49 21.63 -13.13
N PHE A 99 1.28 22.01 -12.76
CA PHE A 99 0.28 21.04 -12.31
C PHE A 99 -0.14 20.08 -13.43
N GLY A 100 -0.27 20.57 -14.68
CA GLY A 100 -0.46 19.73 -15.86
C GLY A 100 0.65 18.71 -16.07
N ILE A 101 1.91 19.08 -15.88
CA ILE A 101 3.07 18.16 -15.94
C ILE A 101 2.97 17.07 -14.86
N VAL A 102 2.57 17.42 -13.65
CA VAL A 102 2.32 16.43 -12.58
C VAL A 102 1.25 15.44 -13.00
N LEU A 103 0.14 15.91 -13.60
CA LEU A 103 -0.94 15.04 -14.09
C LEU A 103 -0.47 14.13 -15.24
N LEU A 104 0.34 14.65 -16.16
CA LEU A 104 0.95 13.82 -17.23
C LEU A 104 1.81 12.70 -16.63
N GLY A 105 2.58 12.99 -15.56
CA GLY A 105 3.35 11.98 -14.85
C GLY A 105 2.49 10.85 -14.28
N PHE A 106 1.27 11.13 -13.87
CA PHE A 106 0.31 10.11 -13.42
C PHE A 106 -0.17 9.19 -14.55
N MET A 107 -0.20 9.67 -15.79
CA MET A 107 -0.66 8.90 -16.95
C MET A 107 0.41 7.95 -17.50
N ILE A 108 1.68 8.11 -17.12
CA ILE A 108 2.77 7.25 -17.61
C ILE A 108 2.74 5.92 -16.84
N PRO A 109 2.57 4.77 -17.53
CA PRO A 109 2.62 3.46 -16.90
C PRO A 109 4.02 3.19 -16.30
N GLN A 110 4.07 2.70 -15.07
CA GLN A 110 5.35 2.37 -14.41
C GLN A 110 6.20 1.37 -15.20
N GLN A 111 5.57 0.49 -15.97
CA GLN A 111 6.25 -0.50 -16.79
C GLN A 111 7.11 0.13 -17.90
N VAL A 112 6.72 1.29 -18.41
CA VAL A 112 7.49 2.03 -19.46
C VAL A 112 8.73 2.65 -18.86
N THR A 113 8.65 3.16 -17.63
CA THR A 113 9.78 3.83 -16.92
C THR A 113 10.74 2.85 -16.26
N PHE A 114 10.38 1.56 -16.20
CA PHE A 114 11.14 0.55 -15.48
C PHE A 114 12.60 0.41 -15.98
N ILE A 115 12.81 0.18 -17.29
CA ILE A 115 14.13 -0.04 -17.85
C ILE A 115 15.06 1.18 -17.65
N PRO A 116 14.64 2.42 -17.98
CA PRO A 116 15.46 3.60 -17.66
C PRO A 116 15.86 3.72 -16.20
N ILE A 117 14.91 3.50 -15.29
CA ILE A 117 15.18 3.61 -13.85
C ILE A 117 16.12 2.49 -13.38
N TYR A 118 15.92 1.25 -13.85
CA TYR A 118 16.85 0.14 -13.57
C TYR A 118 18.27 0.48 -13.98
N LEU A 119 18.47 1.00 -15.20
CA LEU A 119 19.79 1.39 -15.71
C LEU A 119 20.42 2.51 -14.87
N MET A 120 19.62 3.48 -14.41
CA MET A 120 20.13 4.55 -13.52
C MET A 120 20.65 3.98 -12.20
N PHE A 121 19.87 3.12 -11.51
CA PHE A 121 20.28 2.48 -10.27
C PHE A 121 21.47 1.52 -10.46
N SER A 122 21.50 0.80 -11.59
CA SER A 122 22.61 -0.08 -11.96
C SER A 122 23.92 0.71 -12.12
N LYS A 123 23.90 1.80 -12.90
CA LYS A 123 25.08 2.67 -13.09
C LYS A 123 25.52 3.35 -11.79
N ALA A 124 24.60 3.67 -10.91
CA ALA A 124 24.89 4.25 -9.61
C ALA A 124 25.37 3.22 -8.56
N GLY A 125 25.41 1.92 -8.89
CA GLY A 125 25.78 0.85 -7.95
C GLY A 125 24.80 0.64 -6.80
N MET A 126 23.54 1.07 -6.96
CA MET A 126 22.52 1.09 -5.90
C MET A 126 21.55 -0.08 -5.95
N LEU A 127 21.61 -1.01 -6.92
CA LEU A 127 20.68 -2.12 -7.07
C LEU A 127 20.80 -2.95 -5.81
N GLN A 128 21.47 -3.59 -5.27
CA GLN A 128 21.49 -4.44 -4.08
C GLN A 128 21.31 -3.63 -2.78
N SER A 129 20.21 -2.86 -2.71
CA SER A 129 19.82 -2.07 -1.54
C SER A 129 18.30 -1.87 -1.51
N LEU A 130 17.77 -1.23 -0.45
CA LEU A 130 16.35 -0.85 -0.39
C LEU A 130 16.06 0.46 -1.15
N LEU A 131 17.08 1.22 -1.57
CA LEU A 131 16.89 2.52 -2.24
C LEU A 131 16.09 2.43 -3.55
N PRO A 132 16.34 1.48 -4.46
CA PRO A 132 15.54 1.33 -5.68
C PRO A 132 14.06 1.01 -5.41
N GLN A 133 13.75 0.49 -4.23
CA GLN A 133 12.38 0.19 -3.82
C GLN A 133 11.69 1.37 -3.14
N ILE A 134 12.42 2.45 -2.83
CA ILE A 134 11.93 3.63 -2.12
C ILE A 134 11.91 4.86 -3.04
N LEU A 135 13.08 5.24 -3.61
CA LEU A 135 13.27 6.54 -4.27
C LEU A 135 12.31 6.79 -5.46
N PRO A 136 12.03 5.83 -6.36
CA PRO A 136 11.13 6.06 -7.49
C PRO A 136 9.68 6.34 -7.09
N PHE A 137 9.30 5.99 -5.86
CA PHE A 137 7.92 6.04 -5.38
C PHE A 137 7.61 7.22 -4.46
N ILE A 138 8.58 8.09 -4.14
CA ILE A 138 8.37 9.23 -3.24
C ILE A 138 7.52 10.35 -3.85
N ALA A 139 7.52 10.48 -5.18
CA ALA A 139 6.68 11.43 -5.89
C ALA A 139 5.40 10.74 -6.37
N ASN A 140 4.26 11.02 -5.72
CA ASN A 140 2.97 10.43 -6.05
C ASN A 140 2.03 11.50 -6.61
N ALA A 141 1.91 11.54 -7.94
CA ALA A 141 1.09 12.54 -8.64
C ALA A 141 -0.40 12.44 -8.28
N PHE A 142 -0.94 11.22 -8.10
CA PHE A 142 -2.31 11.03 -7.64
C PHE A 142 -2.53 11.61 -6.24
N GLY A 143 -1.58 11.40 -5.34
CA GLY A 143 -1.63 11.96 -3.99
C GLY A 143 -1.62 13.51 -4.00
N ILE A 144 -0.78 14.12 -4.83
CA ILE A 144 -0.73 15.59 -5.01
C ILE A 144 -2.08 16.08 -5.56
N PHE A 145 -2.62 15.43 -6.59
CA PHE A 145 -3.91 15.79 -7.17
C PHE A 145 -5.03 15.70 -6.14
N LEU A 146 -5.17 14.56 -5.47
CA LEU A 146 -6.25 14.32 -4.52
C LEU A 146 -6.18 15.32 -3.35
N LEU A 147 -5.02 15.50 -2.75
CA LEU A 147 -4.85 16.41 -1.62
C LEU A 147 -5.05 17.87 -2.02
N ARG A 148 -4.61 18.28 -3.23
CA ARG A 148 -4.91 19.60 -3.79
C ARG A 148 -6.41 19.85 -3.88
N GLN A 149 -7.22 18.89 -4.36
CA GLN A 149 -8.67 19.03 -4.46
C GLN A 149 -9.31 19.26 -3.07
N TYR A 150 -8.86 18.54 -2.05
CA TYR A 150 -9.31 18.75 -0.67
C TYR A 150 -8.87 20.12 -0.13
N PHE A 151 -7.64 20.51 -0.36
CA PHE A 151 -7.14 21.82 0.08
C PHE A 151 -7.90 22.98 -0.56
N MET A 152 -8.32 22.85 -1.82
CA MET A 152 -9.10 23.87 -2.51
C MET A 152 -10.53 24.04 -1.94
N GLN A 153 -11.08 23.03 -1.27
CA GLN A 153 -12.41 23.09 -0.66
C GLN A 153 -12.42 23.83 0.69
N ILE A 154 -11.26 24.08 1.29
CA ILE A 154 -11.15 24.81 2.56
C ILE A 154 -11.41 26.29 2.27
N PRO A 155 -12.32 26.97 3.01
CA PRO A 155 -12.59 28.39 2.81
C PRO A 155 -11.33 29.25 2.93
N GLU A 156 -11.17 30.24 2.04
CA GLU A 156 -10.00 31.17 2.04
C GLU A 156 -9.95 32.00 3.31
N GLU A 157 -11.10 32.35 3.84
CA GLU A 157 -11.27 33.20 5.04
C GLU A 157 -10.56 32.58 6.26
N ILE A 158 -10.51 31.26 6.37
CA ILE A 158 -9.81 30.56 7.47
C ILE A 158 -8.30 30.79 7.35
N ILE A 159 -7.78 30.79 6.12
CA ILE A 159 -6.36 30.96 5.85
C ILE A 159 -5.96 32.43 6.04
N GLU A 160 -6.81 33.36 5.57
CA GLU A 160 -6.61 34.80 5.75
C GLU A 160 -6.64 35.20 7.23
N ALA A 161 -7.61 34.68 8.00
CA ALA A 161 -7.64 34.88 9.46
C ALA A 161 -6.36 34.39 10.13
N ALA A 162 -5.86 33.20 9.77
CA ALA A 162 -4.61 32.68 10.31
C ALA A 162 -3.39 33.55 9.95
N ARG A 163 -3.37 34.14 8.75
CA ARG A 163 -2.31 35.09 8.34
C ARG A 163 -2.39 36.41 9.10
N LEU A 164 -3.59 36.87 9.41
CA LEU A 164 -3.79 38.05 10.27
C LEU A 164 -3.29 37.80 11.72
N ASP A 165 -3.34 36.54 12.16
CA ASP A 165 -2.76 36.08 13.43
C ASP A 165 -1.25 35.77 13.33
N ASP A 166 -0.55 36.29 12.33
CA ASP A 166 0.89 36.07 12.07
C ASP A 166 1.29 34.59 11.98
N ALA A 167 0.39 33.71 11.52
CA ALA A 167 0.72 32.32 11.31
C ALA A 167 1.51 32.13 10.00
N GLY A 168 2.76 31.68 10.10
CA GLY A 168 3.58 31.31 8.94
C GLY A 168 2.99 30.11 8.18
N GLU A 169 3.32 29.98 6.90
CA GLU A 169 2.78 28.98 5.97
C GLU A 169 2.89 27.54 6.51
N LEU A 170 4.02 27.18 7.15
CA LEU A 170 4.19 25.84 7.75
C LEU A 170 3.17 25.60 8.89
N LYS A 171 2.90 26.62 9.70
CA LYS A 171 1.89 26.53 10.78
C LYS A 171 0.48 26.35 10.19
N ILE A 172 0.16 27.08 9.12
CA ILE A 172 -1.10 26.95 8.38
C ILE A 172 -1.24 25.52 7.82
N ILE A 173 -0.22 24.98 7.16
CA ILE A 173 -0.22 23.62 6.63
C ILE A 173 -0.47 22.60 7.76
N MET A 174 0.32 22.66 8.83
CA MET A 174 0.32 21.64 9.88
C MET A 174 -0.90 21.72 10.80
N LYS A 175 -1.37 22.94 11.11
CA LYS A 175 -2.43 23.17 12.12
C LYS A 175 -3.82 23.35 11.53
N ILE A 176 -3.93 23.70 10.24
CA ILE A 176 -5.22 23.99 9.57
C ILE A 176 -5.44 23.02 8.41
N MET A 177 -4.55 23.04 7.40
CA MET A 177 -4.79 22.31 6.15
C MET A 177 -4.80 20.79 6.33
N ILE A 178 -3.78 20.23 6.99
CA ILE A 178 -3.69 18.77 7.26
C ILE A 178 -4.85 18.29 8.13
N PRO A 179 -5.20 18.93 9.28
CA PRO A 179 -6.33 18.53 10.08
C PRO A 179 -7.67 18.56 9.35
N MET A 180 -7.91 19.57 8.50
CA MET A 180 -9.14 19.68 7.72
C MET A 180 -9.21 18.65 6.58
N ALA A 181 -8.07 18.28 6.00
CA ALA A 181 -7.96 17.27 4.94
C ALA A 181 -7.64 15.86 5.47
N ARG A 182 -7.83 15.58 6.76
CA ARG A 182 -7.56 14.27 7.37
C ARG A 182 -8.09 13.08 6.55
N PRO A 183 -9.34 13.10 6.03
CA PRO A 183 -9.84 11.98 5.25
C PRO A 183 -8.98 11.69 4.00
N ALA A 184 -8.55 12.73 3.27
CA ALA A 184 -7.67 12.57 2.11
C ALA A 184 -6.29 12.06 2.51
N ILE A 185 -5.71 12.60 3.58
CA ILE A 185 -4.41 12.16 4.12
C ILE A 185 -4.46 10.65 4.43
N PHE A 186 -5.46 10.19 5.18
CA PHE A 186 -5.59 8.76 5.49
C PHE A 186 -5.83 7.89 4.26
N THR A 187 -6.62 8.37 3.28
CA THR A 187 -6.87 7.64 2.02
C THR A 187 -5.57 7.49 1.21
N ILE A 188 -4.82 8.58 1.03
CA ILE A 188 -3.52 8.55 0.34
C ILE A 188 -2.57 7.59 1.08
N GLY A 189 -2.49 7.70 2.41
CA GLY A 189 -1.62 6.87 3.22
C GLY A 189 -1.92 5.39 3.11
N LEU A 190 -3.19 5.02 3.18
CA LEU A 190 -3.61 3.62 3.03
C LEU A 190 -3.29 3.07 1.64
N LEU A 191 -3.65 3.82 0.57
CA LEU A 191 -3.38 3.40 -0.80
C LEU A 191 -1.87 3.27 -1.07
N SER A 192 -1.07 4.21 -0.59
CA SER A 192 0.39 4.19 -0.71
C SER A 192 0.99 3.02 0.06
N PHE A 193 0.54 2.78 1.29
CA PHE A 193 1.01 1.65 2.08
C PHE A 193 0.68 0.32 1.40
N ILE A 194 -0.58 0.11 0.97
CA ILE A 194 -1.01 -1.12 0.30
C ILE A 194 -0.21 -1.33 -1.00
N SER A 195 -0.01 -0.28 -1.79
CA SER A 195 0.74 -0.36 -3.05
C SER A 195 2.20 -0.76 -2.81
N SER A 196 2.86 -0.13 -1.85
CA SER A 196 4.25 -0.42 -1.50
C SER A 196 4.40 -1.81 -0.85
N TRP A 197 3.50 -2.17 0.06
CA TRP A 197 3.48 -3.46 0.75
C TRP A 197 3.30 -4.64 -0.19
N ASN A 198 2.42 -4.53 -1.18
CA ASN A 198 2.14 -5.58 -2.15
C ASN A 198 3.08 -5.56 -3.36
N SER A 199 4.07 -4.65 -3.38
CA SER A 199 4.99 -4.55 -4.50
C SER A 199 5.83 -5.82 -4.61
N TYR A 200 5.69 -6.54 -5.73
CA TYR A 200 6.40 -7.77 -6.04
C TYR A 200 7.38 -7.61 -7.19
N PHE A 201 6.87 -7.14 -8.33
CA PHE A 201 7.65 -7.06 -9.58
C PHE A 201 8.89 -6.19 -9.46
N TRP A 202 8.74 -5.02 -8.84
CA TRP A 202 9.84 -4.04 -8.71
C TRP A 202 10.96 -4.56 -7.79
N PRO A 203 10.70 -5.00 -6.55
CA PRO A 203 11.72 -5.59 -5.70
C PRO A 203 12.37 -6.84 -6.31
N LEU A 204 11.61 -7.68 -7.02
CA LEU A 204 12.11 -8.91 -7.66
C LEU A 204 13.26 -8.63 -8.63
N ILE A 205 13.16 -7.54 -9.42
CA ILE A 205 14.16 -7.23 -10.44
C ILE A 205 15.28 -6.35 -9.89
N MET A 206 14.98 -5.48 -8.92
CA MET A 206 15.96 -4.55 -8.36
C MET A 206 16.93 -5.22 -7.39
N THR A 207 16.59 -6.37 -6.80
CA THR A 207 17.43 -7.05 -5.82
C THR A 207 17.46 -8.55 -6.03
N THR A 208 18.67 -9.14 -6.01
CA THR A 208 18.87 -10.60 -6.03
C THR A 208 19.34 -11.16 -4.69
N LYS A 209 19.84 -10.29 -3.79
CA LYS A 209 20.29 -10.69 -2.45
C LYS A 209 19.12 -10.76 -1.47
N ASP A 210 19.01 -11.84 -0.73
CA ASP A 210 17.95 -12.07 0.26
C ASP A 210 17.88 -10.97 1.31
N ALA A 211 19.02 -10.40 1.71
CA ALA A 211 19.11 -9.31 2.68
C ALA A 211 18.24 -8.07 2.34
N TYR A 212 17.85 -7.88 1.06
CA TYR A 212 17.07 -6.72 0.58
C TYR A 212 15.71 -7.11 0.00
N ARG A 213 15.34 -8.38 0.07
CA ARG A 213 14.04 -8.87 -0.40
C ARG A 213 12.92 -8.47 0.55
N THR A 214 11.73 -8.27 -0.02
CA THR A 214 10.50 -7.96 0.71
C THR A 214 9.62 -9.20 0.87
N LEU A 215 8.66 -9.15 1.78
CA LEU A 215 7.79 -10.28 2.12
C LEU A 215 7.02 -10.87 0.91
N PRO A 216 6.50 -10.09 -0.07
CA PRO A 216 5.90 -10.66 -1.28
C PRO A 216 6.84 -11.58 -2.06
N ILE A 217 8.14 -11.24 -2.13
CA ILE A 217 9.12 -12.13 -2.77
C ILE A 217 9.32 -13.39 -1.95
N GLY A 218 9.45 -13.25 -0.62
CA GLY A 218 9.58 -14.41 0.28
C GLY A 218 8.41 -15.39 0.15
N VAL A 219 7.17 -14.87 0.09
CA VAL A 219 5.97 -15.70 -0.12
C VAL A 219 6.00 -16.36 -1.50
N ALA A 220 6.45 -15.67 -2.54
CA ALA A 220 6.57 -16.27 -3.87
C ALA A 220 7.63 -17.39 -3.92
N MET A 221 8.71 -17.28 -3.13
CA MET A 221 9.73 -18.34 -3.01
C MET A 221 9.18 -19.64 -2.40
N LEU A 222 8.16 -19.57 -1.54
CA LEU A 222 7.48 -20.75 -0.98
C LEU A 222 6.76 -21.58 -2.07
N ASN A 223 6.50 -21.02 -3.23
CA ASN A 223 5.85 -21.68 -4.36
C ASN A 223 6.83 -22.45 -5.28
N SER A 224 8.14 -22.25 -5.13
CA SER A 224 9.17 -22.68 -6.10
C SER A 224 9.90 -23.97 -5.70
N GLN A 225 9.27 -24.89 -4.95
CA GLN A 225 9.93 -26.09 -4.43
C GLN A 225 9.88 -27.27 -5.38
N GLU A 226 11.01 -27.99 -5.50
CA GLU A 226 11.07 -29.30 -6.12
C GLU A 226 10.25 -30.31 -5.31
N GLY A 227 9.27 -30.96 -5.93
CA GLY A 227 8.42 -31.98 -5.27
C GLY A 227 6.93 -31.63 -5.14
N GLY A 228 6.50 -30.48 -5.66
CA GLY A 228 5.09 -30.10 -5.66
C GLY A 228 4.77 -28.91 -4.75
N ARG A 229 3.60 -28.34 -4.94
CA ARG A 229 3.15 -27.17 -4.18
C ARG A 229 2.71 -27.57 -2.78
N LEU A 230 3.37 -27.03 -1.77
CA LEU A 230 2.96 -27.14 -0.37
C LEU A 230 1.86 -26.11 -0.09
N TRP A 231 0.61 -26.42 -0.42
CA TRP A 231 -0.50 -25.47 -0.35
C TRP A 231 -0.71 -24.88 1.05
N ASN A 232 -0.56 -25.68 2.11
CA ASN A 232 -0.64 -25.20 3.49
C ASN A 232 0.46 -24.18 3.81
N VAL A 233 1.68 -24.39 3.34
CA VAL A 233 2.82 -23.49 3.53
C VAL A 233 2.61 -22.20 2.76
N LEU A 234 2.18 -22.30 1.49
CA LEU A 234 1.89 -21.14 0.65
C LEU A 234 0.75 -20.29 1.23
N MET A 235 -0.33 -20.94 1.72
CA MET A 235 -1.43 -20.20 2.36
C MET A 235 -1.02 -19.59 3.69
N ALA A 236 -0.17 -20.26 4.48
CA ALA A 236 0.41 -19.67 5.69
C ALA A 236 1.27 -18.43 5.37
N GLY A 237 2.11 -18.48 4.34
CA GLY A 237 2.88 -17.33 3.85
C GLY A 237 1.99 -16.16 3.41
N ASN A 238 0.92 -16.46 2.66
CA ASN A 238 -0.06 -15.43 2.27
C ASN A 238 -0.79 -14.82 3.48
N MET A 239 -1.09 -15.60 4.52
CA MET A 239 -1.64 -15.07 5.77
C MET A 239 -0.67 -14.08 6.45
N LEU A 240 0.62 -14.38 6.50
CA LEU A 240 1.64 -13.47 7.01
C LEU A 240 1.71 -12.16 6.21
N LEU A 241 1.44 -12.22 4.89
CA LEU A 241 1.39 -11.05 4.02
C LEU A 241 0.11 -10.20 4.26
N VAL A 242 -1.04 -10.85 4.47
CA VAL A 242 -2.36 -10.19 4.58
C VAL A 242 -2.59 -9.56 5.95
N VAL A 243 -2.13 -10.19 7.03
CA VAL A 243 -2.37 -9.72 8.41
C VAL A 243 -1.94 -8.27 8.64
N PRO A 244 -0.73 -7.81 8.26
CA PRO A 244 -0.33 -6.42 8.44
C PRO A 244 -1.22 -5.42 7.70
N ILE A 245 -1.69 -5.76 6.49
CA ILE A 245 -2.62 -4.91 5.72
C ILE A 245 -3.94 -4.77 6.47
N LEU A 246 -4.48 -5.87 6.99
CA LEU A 246 -5.71 -5.85 7.76
C LEU A 246 -5.58 -4.99 9.02
N LEU A 247 -4.45 -5.06 9.73
CA LEU A 247 -4.18 -4.23 10.90
C LEU A 247 -4.16 -2.73 10.53
N VAL A 248 -3.46 -2.36 9.47
CA VAL A 248 -3.43 -0.98 8.96
C VAL A 248 -4.82 -0.52 8.55
N TYR A 249 -5.59 -1.37 7.85
CA TYR A 249 -6.96 -1.07 7.45
C TYR A 249 -7.88 -0.84 8.66
N LEU A 250 -7.79 -1.67 9.70
CA LEU A 250 -8.60 -1.52 10.92
C LEU A 250 -8.35 -0.17 11.61
N VAL A 251 -7.09 0.28 11.65
CA VAL A 251 -6.73 1.61 12.19
C VAL A 251 -7.28 2.73 11.30
N ALA A 252 -7.16 2.60 9.98
CA ALA A 252 -7.56 3.62 9.01
C ALA A 252 -9.09 3.67 8.74
N ASN A 253 -9.81 2.57 8.97
CA ASN A 253 -11.22 2.37 8.56
C ASN A 253 -12.16 3.50 9.02
N LYS A 254 -12.04 3.98 10.26
CA LYS A 254 -12.89 5.06 10.78
C LYS A 254 -12.75 6.37 9.99
N GLN A 255 -11.53 6.68 9.56
CA GLN A 255 -11.25 7.90 8.79
C GLN A 255 -11.67 7.76 7.32
N ILE A 256 -11.48 6.57 6.76
CA ILE A 256 -11.88 6.25 5.38
C ILE A 256 -13.40 6.38 5.23
N ARG A 257 -14.17 5.78 6.15
CA ARG A 257 -15.64 5.91 6.13
C ARG A 257 -16.11 7.36 6.20
N LYS A 258 -15.43 8.22 6.96
CA LYS A 258 -15.73 9.66 7.00
C LYS A 258 -15.46 10.33 5.65
N ALA A 259 -14.40 9.96 4.95
CA ALA A 259 -14.07 10.50 3.62
C ALA A 259 -15.17 10.23 2.60
N PHE A 260 -15.70 8.99 2.57
CA PHE A 260 -16.78 8.60 1.65
C PHE A 260 -18.14 9.16 2.06
N ALA A 261 -18.42 9.34 3.35
CA ALA A 261 -19.68 9.93 3.80
C ALA A 261 -19.82 11.40 3.42
N TYR A 262 -18.72 12.16 3.40
CA TYR A 262 -18.73 13.58 2.99
C TYR A 262 -18.93 13.78 1.48
N SER A 263 -18.53 12.82 0.65
CA SER A 263 -18.72 12.89 -0.81
C SER A 263 -20.11 12.45 -1.29
N GLY A 264 -20.94 11.89 -0.41
CA GLY A 264 -22.26 11.33 -0.73
C GLY A 264 -23.46 12.16 -0.30
N ILE A 265 -23.25 13.34 0.29
CA ILE A 265 -24.35 14.25 0.65
C ILE A 265 -24.41 15.39 -0.37
N LYS A 266 -25.13 15.15 -1.44
CA LYS A 266 -25.91 16.13 -2.20
C LYS A 266 -27.27 15.55 -2.47
#